data_3b36cff4f320797dda0d0df1bfb5dffd
#
_entry.id   3b36cff4f320797dda0d0df1bfb5dffd
#
_cell.length_a   1.000
_cell.length_b   1.000
_cell.length_c   1.000
_cell.angle_alpha   90.00
_cell.angle_beta   90.00
_cell.angle_gamma   90.00
#
_symmetry.space_group_name_H-M   'P 1'
#
loop_
_entity.id
_entity.type
_entity.pdbx_description
1 polymer ?
#
loop_
_entity_poly.entity_id
_entity_poly.type
_entity_poly.pdbx_seq_one_letter_code
_entity_poly.pdbx_strand_id
1 'polypeptide(L)'
;MADWHIERDQNCQYWLKAEGIGVFPAIIGKAGLIAGARKREGDMATPVGRWAFRHLYYRQDLLGEVECVIPKSSITPQCGWCDDPAHDEYNRLVKLPFSASHEMMWRDDGAYDLVVPLGYNDAPPEPGRGSAIFLHCTASGKAYTAGCVALARADLLVLLQHSNIDQCLNIDATLLF
;
A
#
# COMPACT_ATOMS: atom_id res chain seq x y z
N MET A 1 20.23 0.98 -3.18
CA MET A 1 19.39 1.93 -3.95
C MET A 1 18.68 2.85 -2.97
N ALA A 2 18.35 4.06 -3.41
CA ALA A 2 17.67 5.02 -2.54
C ALA A 2 16.20 4.62 -2.27
N ASP A 3 15.64 5.07 -1.14
CA ASP A 3 14.21 4.95 -0.87
C ASP A 3 13.38 5.65 -1.96
N TRP A 4 12.15 5.23 -2.15
CA TRP A 4 11.19 6.00 -2.92
C TRP A 4 10.50 7.00 -2.02
N HIS A 5 10.17 8.17 -2.55
CA HIS A 5 9.66 9.29 -1.77
C HIS A 5 8.30 9.75 -2.28
N ILE A 6 7.39 10.06 -1.36
CA ILE A 6 6.20 10.84 -1.71
C ILE A 6 6.58 12.32 -1.60
N GLU A 7 6.30 13.06 -2.67
CA GLU A 7 6.44 14.51 -2.75
C GLU A 7 5.07 15.14 -2.99
N ARG A 8 4.92 16.41 -2.63
CA ARG A 8 3.72 17.21 -2.91
C ARG A 8 4.13 18.46 -3.67
N ASP A 9 3.50 18.73 -4.80
CA ASP A 9 3.77 19.94 -5.57
C ASP A 9 2.98 21.15 -5.03
N GLN A 10 3.21 22.31 -5.65
CA GLN A 10 2.54 23.56 -5.29
C GLN A 10 1.03 23.57 -5.53
N ASN A 11 0.50 22.63 -6.31
CA ASN A 11 -0.91 22.42 -6.58
C ASN A 11 -1.56 21.39 -5.63
N CYS A 12 -0.80 20.96 -4.59
CA CYS A 12 -1.21 19.92 -3.64
C CYS A 12 -1.42 18.54 -4.29
N GLN A 13 -0.82 18.28 -5.45
CA GLN A 13 -0.78 16.97 -6.07
C GLN A 13 0.35 16.14 -5.47
N TYR A 14 0.11 14.85 -5.28
CA TYR A 14 1.12 13.93 -4.76
C TYR A 14 1.79 13.15 -5.89
N TRP A 15 3.08 12.90 -5.72
CA TRP A 15 3.94 12.21 -6.67
C TRP A 15 4.81 11.20 -5.93
N LEU A 16 5.01 10.03 -6.50
CA LEU A 16 6.05 9.11 -6.05
C LEU A 16 7.30 9.33 -6.90
N LYS A 17 8.39 9.70 -6.25
CA LYS A 17 9.70 9.86 -6.87
C LYS A 17 10.60 8.70 -6.52
N ALA A 18 11.14 8.07 -7.54
CA ALA A 18 12.15 7.01 -7.46
C ALA A 18 13.40 7.47 -8.23
N GLU A 19 14.48 7.72 -7.51
CA GLU A 19 15.71 8.27 -8.12
C GLU A 19 16.28 7.31 -9.17
N GLY A 20 16.61 7.86 -10.36
CA GLY A 20 17.10 7.10 -11.50
C GLY A 20 16.03 6.30 -12.27
N ILE A 21 14.75 6.31 -11.80
CA ILE A 21 13.64 5.59 -12.43
C ILE A 21 12.61 6.58 -12.98
N GLY A 22 12.10 7.48 -12.15
CA GLY A 22 11.10 8.45 -12.58
C GLY A 22 10.31 9.11 -11.45
N VAL A 23 9.32 9.93 -11.87
CA VAL A 23 8.34 10.59 -11.01
C VAL A 23 6.95 10.24 -11.52
N PHE A 24 6.11 9.70 -10.67
CA PHE A 24 4.82 9.10 -11.03
C PHE A 24 3.69 9.73 -10.22
N PRO A 25 2.54 10.04 -10.82
CA PRO A 25 1.38 10.54 -10.08
C PRO A 25 0.96 9.53 -9.01
N ALA A 26 0.71 10.02 -7.80
CA ALA A 26 0.26 9.20 -6.68
C ALA A 26 -1.00 9.77 -6.05
N ILE A 27 -1.88 8.90 -5.58
CA ILE A 27 -3.01 9.27 -4.74
C ILE A 27 -2.82 8.68 -3.34
N ILE A 28 -3.33 9.40 -2.34
CA ILE A 28 -3.23 9.05 -0.92
C ILE A 28 -4.61 8.98 -0.28
N GLY A 29 -4.65 8.78 1.03
CA GLY A 29 -5.88 8.76 1.82
C GLY A 29 -6.73 10.02 1.65
N LYS A 30 -8.06 9.87 1.65
CA LYS A 30 -9.03 10.97 1.51
C LYS A 30 -8.80 12.10 2.53
N ALA A 31 -8.40 11.74 3.76
CA ALA A 31 -8.12 12.70 4.82
C ALA A 31 -6.69 13.28 4.77
N GLY A 32 -5.91 12.99 3.71
CA GLY A 32 -4.55 13.46 3.54
C GLY A 32 -3.52 12.64 4.33
N LEU A 33 -2.45 13.28 4.78
CA LEU A 33 -1.38 12.68 5.55
C LEU A 33 -1.61 12.86 7.05
N ILE A 34 -1.13 11.91 7.86
CA ILE A 34 -1.22 11.97 9.32
C ILE A 34 0.07 11.46 9.96
N ALA A 35 0.46 12.05 11.10
CA ALA A 35 1.56 11.52 11.90
C ALA A 35 1.27 10.07 12.33
N GLY A 36 2.22 9.16 12.15
CA GLY A 36 2.02 7.73 12.44
C GLY A 36 1.50 7.44 13.85
N ALA A 37 1.93 8.21 14.86
CA ALA A 37 1.44 8.10 16.24
C ALA A 37 -0.05 8.47 16.40
N ARG A 38 -0.60 9.27 15.49
CA ARG A 38 -2.00 9.73 15.48
C ARG A 38 -2.91 8.89 14.60
N LYS A 39 -2.33 8.06 13.73
CA LYS A 39 -3.07 7.18 12.83
C LYS A 39 -4.01 6.24 13.61
N ARG A 40 -5.23 6.05 13.11
CA ARG A 40 -6.25 5.14 13.66
C ARG A 40 -6.93 4.37 12.55
N GLU A 41 -7.49 3.22 12.91
CA GLU A 41 -8.34 2.45 12.00
C GLU A 41 -9.52 3.31 11.50
N GLY A 42 -9.79 3.28 10.20
CA GLY A 42 -10.91 3.99 9.59
C GLY A 42 -10.75 5.50 9.43
N ASP A 43 -9.61 6.12 9.79
CA ASP A 43 -9.41 7.57 9.71
C ASP A 43 -9.20 8.12 8.28
N MET A 44 -9.10 7.25 7.29
CA MET A 44 -8.93 7.58 5.87
C MET A 44 -7.65 8.37 5.55
N ALA A 45 -6.66 8.39 6.45
CA ALA A 45 -5.41 9.14 6.30
C ALA A 45 -4.21 8.21 6.04
N THR A 46 -3.25 8.69 5.26
CA THR A 46 -1.99 7.97 4.99
C THR A 46 -0.94 8.34 6.04
N PRO A 47 -0.35 7.37 6.76
CA PRO A 47 0.63 7.67 7.78
C PRO A 47 1.96 8.10 7.18
N VAL A 48 2.51 9.24 7.67
CA VAL A 48 3.88 9.63 7.37
C VAL A 48 4.88 8.73 8.09
N GLY A 49 6.02 8.49 7.46
CA GLY A 49 7.08 7.63 7.97
C GLY A 49 7.85 6.95 6.85
N ARG A 50 8.80 6.10 7.24
CA ARG A 50 9.59 5.27 6.34
C ARG A 50 9.11 3.82 6.46
N TRP A 51 8.45 3.30 5.41
CA TRP A 51 7.75 2.03 5.42
C TRP A 51 8.42 1.03 4.48
N ALA A 52 8.93 -0.06 5.04
CA ALA A 52 9.55 -1.12 4.26
C ALA A 52 8.50 -1.89 3.44
N PHE A 53 8.87 -2.30 2.24
CA PHE A 53 8.05 -3.22 1.44
C PHE A 53 8.18 -4.63 2.01
N ARG A 54 7.04 -5.27 2.28
CA ARG A 54 7.03 -6.58 2.91
C ARG A 54 6.96 -7.74 1.93
N HIS A 55 6.04 -7.64 0.99
CA HIS A 55 5.72 -8.70 0.04
C HIS A 55 4.98 -8.09 -1.15
N LEU A 56 5.05 -8.69 -2.33
CA LEU A 56 4.17 -8.37 -3.44
C LEU A 56 3.08 -9.43 -3.57
N TYR A 57 1.83 -9.04 -3.39
CA TYR A 57 0.67 -9.83 -3.79
C TYR A 57 0.16 -9.32 -5.12
N TYR A 58 -0.17 -10.22 -6.08
CA TYR A 58 -0.56 -9.77 -7.41
C TYR A 58 -1.51 -10.74 -8.11
N ARG A 59 -2.28 -10.23 -9.06
CA ARG A 59 -3.20 -10.98 -9.92
C ARG A 59 -2.42 -11.65 -11.05
N GLN A 60 -1.83 -12.80 -10.75
CA GLN A 60 -1.06 -13.57 -11.75
C GLN A 60 -1.90 -14.02 -12.94
N ASP A 61 -3.19 -14.25 -12.73
CA ASP A 61 -4.15 -14.59 -13.78
C ASP A 61 -4.33 -13.47 -14.82
N LEU A 62 -4.12 -12.20 -14.43
CA LEU A 62 -4.22 -11.03 -15.30
C LEU A 62 -2.87 -10.58 -15.86
N LEU A 63 -1.80 -10.69 -15.06
CA LEU A 63 -0.52 -10.07 -15.34
C LEU A 63 0.56 -11.05 -15.82
N GLY A 64 0.30 -12.36 -15.68
CA GLY A 64 1.35 -13.36 -15.84
C GLY A 64 2.39 -13.24 -14.72
N GLU A 65 3.64 -13.57 -15.01
CA GLU A 65 4.74 -13.44 -14.07
C GLU A 65 5.20 -11.98 -14.00
N VAL A 66 5.26 -11.43 -12.78
CA VAL A 66 5.77 -10.07 -12.53
C VAL A 66 7.23 -10.15 -12.09
N GLU A 67 8.10 -9.45 -12.80
CA GLU A 67 9.53 -9.36 -12.47
C GLU A 67 9.73 -8.37 -11.31
N CYS A 68 10.16 -8.86 -10.17
CA CYS A 68 10.66 -8.04 -9.05
C CYS A 68 11.50 -8.91 -8.10
N VAL A 69 12.34 -8.28 -7.28
CA VAL A 69 13.16 -8.98 -6.28
C VAL A 69 12.48 -9.10 -4.92
N ILE A 70 11.38 -8.38 -4.70
CA ILE A 70 10.57 -8.48 -3.49
C ILE A 70 9.91 -9.85 -3.47
N PRO A 71 9.89 -10.57 -2.32
CA PRO A 71 9.13 -11.81 -2.20
C PRO A 71 7.69 -11.64 -2.68
N LYS A 72 7.18 -12.58 -3.47
CA LYS A 72 5.88 -12.41 -4.13
C LYS A 72 5.02 -13.66 -4.11
N SER A 73 3.70 -13.46 -4.16
CA SER A 73 2.69 -14.52 -4.25
C SER A 73 1.49 -14.04 -5.05
N SER A 74 0.85 -14.95 -5.76
CA SER A 74 -0.40 -14.65 -6.46
C SER A 74 -1.56 -14.48 -5.48
N ILE A 75 -2.42 -13.50 -5.77
CA ILE A 75 -3.73 -13.33 -5.11
C ILE A 75 -4.69 -14.37 -5.68
N THR A 76 -5.46 -14.98 -4.80
CA THR A 76 -6.55 -15.91 -5.13
C THR A 76 -7.87 -15.44 -4.51
N PRO A 77 -9.03 -15.98 -4.92
CA PRO A 77 -10.31 -15.66 -4.30
C PRO A 77 -10.38 -15.96 -2.78
N GLN A 78 -9.44 -16.75 -2.27
CA GLN A 78 -9.33 -17.08 -0.85
C GLN A 78 -8.42 -16.16 -0.06
N CYS A 79 -7.87 -15.09 -0.66
CA CYS A 79 -7.04 -14.11 0.03
C CYS A 79 -7.88 -13.00 0.63
N GLY A 80 -7.74 -12.78 1.95
CA GLY A 80 -8.28 -11.66 2.69
C GLY A 80 -7.21 -10.99 3.54
N TRP A 81 -7.46 -9.78 4.01
CA TRP A 81 -6.60 -9.08 4.96
C TRP A 81 -7.41 -8.69 6.18
N CYS A 82 -7.07 -9.23 7.36
CA CYS A 82 -7.81 -8.96 8.59
C CYS A 82 -7.66 -7.50 9.01
N ASP A 83 -8.77 -6.80 9.14
CA ASP A 83 -8.87 -5.41 9.60
C ASP A 83 -9.66 -5.27 10.92
N ASP A 84 -9.97 -6.40 11.57
CA ASP A 84 -10.64 -6.43 12.86
C ASP A 84 -9.64 -6.21 14.01
N PRO A 85 -9.67 -5.06 14.70
CA PRO A 85 -8.75 -4.78 15.80
C PRO A 85 -8.86 -5.70 17.00
N ALA A 86 -9.96 -6.45 17.13
CA ALA A 86 -10.19 -7.40 18.22
C ALA A 86 -9.66 -8.81 17.92
N HIS A 87 -9.20 -9.06 16.70
CA HIS A 87 -8.76 -10.38 16.27
C HIS A 87 -7.23 -10.53 16.32
N ASP A 88 -6.72 -11.71 16.70
CA ASP A 88 -5.27 -12.00 16.80
C ASP A 88 -4.54 -11.88 15.45
N GLU A 89 -5.26 -12.08 14.33
CA GLU A 89 -4.74 -11.91 12.98
C GLU A 89 -4.86 -10.46 12.45
N TYR A 90 -5.14 -9.49 13.31
CA TYR A 90 -5.23 -8.08 12.90
C TYR A 90 -4.01 -7.64 12.10
N ASN A 91 -4.26 -6.94 11.00
CA ASN A 91 -3.28 -6.44 10.04
C ASN A 91 -2.40 -7.56 9.41
N ARG A 92 -3.01 -8.71 9.10
CA ARG A 92 -2.35 -9.85 8.45
C ARG A 92 -3.18 -10.43 7.32
N LEU A 93 -2.49 -11.10 6.39
CA LEU A 93 -3.12 -11.92 5.36
C LEU A 93 -3.83 -13.11 6.02
N VAL A 94 -5.08 -13.33 5.64
CA VAL A 94 -5.91 -14.45 6.12
C VAL A 94 -6.48 -15.23 4.95
N LYS A 95 -6.82 -16.50 5.23
CA LYS A 95 -7.47 -17.37 4.25
C LYS A 95 -8.99 -17.35 4.44
N LEU A 96 -9.71 -17.13 3.35
CA LEU A 96 -11.16 -17.15 3.33
C LEU A 96 -11.71 -18.60 3.16
N PRO A 97 -12.89 -18.94 3.77
CA PRO A 97 -13.74 -18.05 4.56
C PRO A 97 -13.11 -17.70 5.93
N PHE A 98 -13.27 -16.45 6.36
CA PHE A 98 -12.76 -15.93 7.62
C PHE A 98 -13.89 -15.19 8.35
N SER A 99 -14.06 -15.44 9.66
CA SER A 99 -15.24 -15.01 10.41
C SER A 99 -15.20 -13.56 10.91
N ALA A 100 -13.99 -13.01 11.09
CA ALA A 100 -13.82 -11.62 11.53
C ALA A 100 -13.81 -10.66 10.34
N SER A 101 -13.87 -9.35 10.62
CA SER A 101 -13.80 -8.32 9.60
C SER A 101 -12.50 -8.42 8.79
N HIS A 102 -12.62 -8.31 7.49
CA HIS A 102 -11.48 -8.41 6.58
C HIS A 102 -11.75 -7.72 5.26
N GLU A 103 -10.68 -7.28 4.63
CA GLU A 103 -10.70 -6.75 3.27
C GLU A 103 -10.47 -7.89 2.26
N MET A 104 -11.32 -7.94 1.22
CA MET A 104 -11.16 -8.88 0.11
C MET A 104 -9.98 -8.46 -0.76
N MET A 105 -9.00 -9.34 -0.95
CA MET A 105 -7.86 -9.02 -1.82
C MET A 105 -8.11 -9.35 -3.30
N TRP A 106 -9.01 -10.28 -3.59
CA TRP A 106 -9.44 -10.55 -4.97
C TRP A 106 -10.51 -9.53 -5.38
N ARG A 107 -10.16 -8.59 -6.25
CA ARG A 107 -11.02 -7.46 -6.65
C ARG A 107 -11.08 -7.34 -8.17
N ASP A 108 -12.23 -6.85 -8.66
CA ASP A 108 -12.47 -6.64 -10.10
C ASP A 108 -12.29 -5.17 -10.52
N ASP A 109 -12.05 -4.26 -9.57
CA ASP A 109 -11.85 -2.83 -9.82
C ASP A 109 -10.39 -2.46 -10.18
N GLY A 110 -9.50 -3.45 -10.24
CA GLY A 110 -8.09 -3.30 -10.57
C GLY A 110 -7.21 -2.74 -9.46
N ALA A 111 -7.79 -2.33 -8.31
CA ALA A 111 -7.02 -1.75 -7.21
C ALA A 111 -5.93 -2.68 -6.70
N TYR A 112 -6.21 -3.98 -6.64
CA TYR A 112 -5.29 -4.98 -6.10
C TYR A 112 -4.72 -5.92 -7.17
N ASP A 113 -4.61 -5.42 -8.41
CA ASP A 113 -3.82 -6.14 -9.43
C ASP A 113 -2.35 -6.29 -8.98
N LEU A 114 -1.84 -5.29 -8.25
CA LEU A 114 -0.55 -5.27 -7.55
C LEU A 114 -0.77 -4.64 -6.18
N VAL A 115 -0.32 -5.32 -5.11
CA VAL A 115 -0.44 -4.86 -3.72
C VAL A 115 0.85 -5.14 -2.98
N VAL A 116 1.44 -4.10 -2.42
CA VAL A 116 2.63 -4.20 -1.55
C VAL A 116 2.27 -3.70 -0.16
N PRO A 117 2.09 -4.59 0.83
CA PRO A 117 1.97 -4.17 2.22
C PRO A 117 3.19 -3.38 2.66
N LEU A 118 2.94 -2.20 3.20
CA LEU A 118 3.96 -1.35 3.80
C LEU A 118 4.14 -1.73 5.27
N GLY A 119 5.35 -1.64 5.78
CA GLY A 119 5.71 -2.00 7.15
C GLY A 119 5.18 -1.03 8.20
N TYR A 120 3.91 -0.65 8.07
CA TYR A 120 3.21 0.15 9.04
C TYR A 120 2.40 -0.76 9.98
N ASN A 121 2.55 -0.58 11.30
CA ASN A 121 1.80 -1.30 12.33
C ASN A 121 1.77 -2.83 12.13
N ASP A 122 2.89 -3.45 11.88
CA ASP A 122 2.96 -4.86 11.49
C ASP A 122 3.86 -5.77 12.37
N ALA A 123 4.72 -5.21 13.22
CA ALA A 123 5.73 -6.01 13.93
C ALA A 123 5.94 -5.61 15.42
N PRO A 124 5.06 -5.98 16.34
CA PRO A 124 3.72 -6.57 16.20
C PRO A 124 2.65 -5.53 15.85
N PRO A 125 1.50 -5.94 15.28
CA PRO A 125 0.37 -5.04 15.09
C PRO A 125 -0.22 -4.60 16.44
N GLU A 126 -0.47 -3.30 16.58
CA GLU A 126 -1.19 -2.73 17.71
C GLU A 126 -2.66 -2.51 17.32
N PRO A 127 -3.65 -3.08 18.08
CA PRO A 127 -5.07 -2.94 17.79
C PRO A 127 -5.52 -1.48 17.60
N GLY A 128 -6.27 -1.21 16.54
CA GLY A 128 -6.85 0.11 16.27
C GLY A 128 -5.90 1.18 15.74
N ARG A 129 -4.61 0.86 15.57
CA ARG A 129 -3.61 1.80 15.02
C ARG A 129 -3.67 1.92 13.49
N GLY A 130 -4.52 1.16 12.85
CA GLY A 130 -4.67 1.08 11.41
C GLY A 130 -4.08 -0.20 10.82
N SER A 131 -4.74 -0.72 9.80
CA SER A 131 -4.38 -1.93 9.07
C SER A 131 -4.39 -1.68 7.57
N ALA A 132 -3.91 -2.64 6.80
CA ALA A 132 -3.99 -2.62 5.34
C ALA A 132 -3.43 -1.34 4.70
N ILE A 133 -2.30 -0.82 5.20
CA ILE A 133 -1.60 0.30 4.58
C ILE A 133 -0.71 -0.25 3.47
N PHE A 134 -1.17 -0.11 2.25
CA PHE A 134 -0.56 -0.69 1.06
C PHE A 134 -0.07 0.36 0.07
N LEU A 135 0.89 -0.03 -0.76
CA LEU A 135 1.14 0.56 -2.07
C LEU A 135 0.43 -0.34 -3.10
N HIS A 136 -0.52 0.21 -3.88
CA HIS A 136 -1.34 -0.60 -4.79
C HIS A 136 -1.71 0.16 -6.07
N CYS A 137 -2.48 -0.46 -6.97
CA CYS A 137 -2.94 0.17 -8.19
C CYS A 137 -4.10 1.12 -7.94
N THR A 138 -4.19 2.19 -8.73
CA THR A 138 -5.36 3.08 -8.74
C THR A 138 -6.57 2.33 -9.29
N ALA A 139 -7.66 2.30 -8.52
CA ALA A 139 -8.94 1.81 -9.02
C ALA A 139 -9.57 2.82 -10.00
N SER A 140 -10.26 2.33 -11.01
CA SER A 140 -10.94 3.18 -11.99
C SER A 140 -11.89 4.17 -11.32
N GLY A 141 -11.78 5.46 -11.67
CA GLY A 141 -12.64 6.52 -11.17
C GLY A 141 -12.42 6.93 -9.70
N LYS A 142 -11.37 6.45 -9.05
CA LYS A 142 -11.06 6.85 -7.67
C LYS A 142 -10.02 7.96 -7.63
N ALA A 143 -10.32 9.01 -6.87
CA ALA A 143 -9.45 10.17 -6.66
C ALA A 143 -8.67 10.11 -5.33
N TYR A 144 -8.97 9.14 -4.46
CA TYR A 144 -8.36 8.95 -3.14
C TYR A 144 -8.45 7.48 -2.68
N THR A 145 -7.69 7.15 -1.66
CA THR A 145 -7.71 5.85 -0.98
C THR A 145 -8.32 5.97 0.43
N ALA A 146 -8.41 4.85 1.14
CA ALA A 146 -8.76 4.81 2.56
C ALA A 146 -7.54 4.98 3.50
N GLY A 147 -6.36 5.32 2.96
CA GLY A 147 -5.12 5.49 3.72
C GLY A 147 -3.90 4.89 3.03
N CYS A 148 -4.08 4.12 1.98
CA CYS A 148 -3.02 3.57 1.14
C CYS A 148 -2.39 4.64 0.24
N VAL A 149 -1.30 4.28 -0.41
CA VAL A 149 -0.74 5.00 -1.56
C VAL A 149 -1.07 4.21 -2.82
N ALA A 150 -1.57 4.87 -3.86
CA ALA A 150 -1.89 4.19 -5.11
C ALA A 150 -1.34 4.93 -6.34
N LEU A 151 -0.92 4.14 -7.34
CA LEU A 151 -0.39 4.60 -8.61
C LEU A 151 -1.09 3.90 -9.78
N ALA A 152 -0.94 4.44 -10.98
CA ALA A 152 -1.34 3.71 -12.17
C ALA A 152 -0.62 2.36 -12.23
N ARG A 153 -1.32 1.29 -12.66
CA ARG A 153 -0.76 -0.08 -12.71
C ARG A 153 0.53 -0.16 -13.53
N ALA A 154 0.58 0.54 -14.66
CA ALA A 154 1.77 0.55 -15.51
C ALA A 154 2.98 1.17 -14.81
N ASP A 155 2.77 2.25 -14.06
CA ASP A 155 3.82 2.93 -13.30
C ASP A 155 4.35 2.05 -12.16
N LEU A 156 3.42 1.40 -11.44
CA LEU A 156 3.79 0.49 -10.35
C LEU A 156 4.56 -0.74 -10.86
N LEU A 157 4.22 -1.28 -12.04
CA LEU A 157 4.98 -2.35 -12.67
C LEU A 157 6.42 -1.93 -12.98
N VAL A 158 6.61 -0.74 -13.57
CA VAL A 158 7.95 -0.18 -13.85
C VAL A 158 8.75 -0.03 -12.56
N LEU A 159 8.15 0.50 -11.52
CA LEU A 159 8.79 0.68 -10.21
C LEU A 159 9.21 -0.66 -9.60
N LEU A 160 8.33 -1.67 -9.61
CA LEU A 160 8.61 -2.99 -9.02
C LEU A 160 9.77 -3.71 -9.70
N GLN A 161 9.91 -3.59 -11.04
CA GLN A 161 11.05 -4.13 -11.78
C GLN A 161 12.40 -3.55 -11.34
N HIS A 162 12.39 -2.32 -10.83
CA HIS A 162 13.59 -1.61 -10.34
C HIS A 162 13.69 -1.58 -8.82
N SER A 163 12.82 -2.32 -8.10
CA SER A 163 12.86 -2.40 -6.64
C SER A 163 14.07 -3.18 -6.15
N ASN A 164 14.40 -3.02 -4.87
CA ASN A 164 15.39 -3.85 -4.18
C ASN A 164 14.74 -4.54 -2.97
N ILE A 165 15.46 -5.52 -2.39
CA ILE A 165 14.92 -6.32 -1.29
C ILE A 165 14.60 -5.50 -0.03
N ASP A 166 15.35 -4.42 0.20
CA ASP A 166 15.19 -3.53 1.36
C ASP A 166 14.45 -2.24 0.99
N GLN A 167 13.66 -2.28 -0.11
CA GLN A 167 12.97 -1.09 -0.59
C GLN A 167 12.03 -0.52 0.46
N CYS A 168 12.06 0.80 0.62
CA CYS A 168 11.14 1.54 1.47
C CYS A 168 10.44 2.66 0.69
N LEU A 169 9.22 2.98 1.13
CA LEU A 169 8.52 4.21 0.78
C LEU A 169 8.68 5.20 1.93
N ASN A 170 9.25 6.35 1.65
CA ASN A 170 9.38 7.44 2.61
C ASN A 170 8.31 8.51 2.33
N ILE A 171 7.50 8.79 3.34
CA ILE A 171 6.51 9.86 3.34
C ILE A 171 6.94 10.83 4.45
N ASP A 172 7.63 11.89 4.06
CA ASP A 172 8.26 12.79 5.02
C ASP A 172 7.23 13.56 5.86
N ALA A 173 7.51 13.73 7.15
CA ALA A 173 6.65 14.45 8.07
C ALA A 173 6.54 15.96 7.74
N THR A 174 7.47 16.52 6.99
CA THR A 174 7.39 17.91 6.51
C THR A 174 6.20 18.15 5.58
N LEU A 175 5.66 17.09 4.98
CA LEU A 175 4.46 17.16 4.13
C LEU A 175 3.15 17.38 4.92
N LEU A 176 3.19 17.32 6.27
CA LEU A 176 2.03 17.59 7.14
C LEU A 176 1.65 19.07 7.21
N PHE A 177 2.52 19.98 6.72
CA PHE A 177 2.40 21.43 6.83
C PHE A 177 2.34 22.13 5.48
#